data_d3656f7b9d3c7699fff8f6a8d88d11b9
#
_entry.id   d3656f7b9d3c7699fff8f6a8d88d11b9
#
_cell.length_a   1.000
_cell.length_b   1.000
_cell.length_c   1.000
_cell.angle_alpha   90.00
_cell.angle_beta   90.00
_cell.angle_gamma   90.00
#
_symmetry.space_group_name_H-M   'P 1'
#
loop_
_entity.id
_entity.type
_entity.pdbx_description
1 polymer ?
#
loop_
_entity_poly.entity_id
_entity_poly.type
_entity_poly.pdbx_seq_one_letter_code
_entity_poly.pdbx_strand_id
1 'polypeptide(L)'
;CVGLQNKGVDYFCEHIYPEIKDIDTIMIVNVSGSSPEDYAECAARINELDNIPAIELNISCPNVRQGGMAFGVTCAGAANVVKAVRARYDKTMIVKLSPNVTDIAEIARAVEAEGADSVSLINTLMGMAIDIEKRKPLLSINTGGLSGPAVKPVALRMVWQVAKPVNI
;
A
#
# COMPACT_ATOMS: atom_id res chain seq x y z
N CYS A 1 -15.85 -2.14 -6.51
CA CYS A 1 -14.75 -1.84 -5.57
C CYS A 1 -15.27 -1.91 -4.14
N VAL A 2 -14.68 -2.79 -3.34
CA VAL A 2 -15.11 -2.99 -1.94
C VAL A 2 -14.54 -1.89 -1.04
N GLY A 3 -13.39 -1.35 -1.37
CA GLY A 3 -12.63 -0.43 -0.50
C GLY A 3 -11.86 -1.16 0.60
N LEU A 4 -11.22 -0.40 1.46
CA LEU A 4 -10.52 -0.93 2.63
C LEU A 4 -11.50 -1.06 3.79
N GLN A 5 -12.21 -2.18 3.87
CA GLN A 5 -13.16 -2.44 4.96
C GLN A 5 -12.43 -3.08 6.15
N ASN A 6 -12.26 -2.31 7.19
CA ASN A 6 -11.72 -2.76 8.47
C ASN A 6 -12.32 -1.92 9.62
N LYS A 7 -12.09 -2.35 10.85
CA LYS A 7 -12.57 -1.69 12.06
C LYS A 7 -11.48 -0.83 12.74
N GLY A 8 -10.34 -0.62 12.07
CA GLY A 8 -9.22 0.14 12.60
C GLY A 8 -8.22 -0.68 13.40
N VAL A 9 -7.09 -0.05 13.73
CA VAL A 9 -5.96 -0.69 14.38
C VAL A 9 -6.27 -1.12 15.82
N ASP A 10 -7.06 -0.35 16.54
CA ASP A 10 -7.45 -0.69 17.93
C ASP A 10 -8.24 -2.00 17.95
N TYR A 11 -9.22 -2.13 17.06
CA TYR A 11 -9.98 -3.37 16.94
C TYR A 11 -9.08 -4.55 16.53
N PHE A 12 -8.11 -4.33 15.66
CA PHE A 12 -7.13 -5.36 15.28
C PHE A 12 -6.34 -5.82 16.51
N CYS A 13 -5.78 -4.89 17.27
CA CYS A 13 -4.96 -5.20 18.47
C CYS A 13 -5.76 -5.91 19.57
N GLU A 14 -7.01 -5.49 19.79
CA GLU A 14 -7.84 -5.96 20.90
C GLU A 14 -8.58 -7.27 20.58
N HIS A 15 -8.98 -7.50 19.31
CA HIS A 15 -9.89 -8.58 18.97
C HIS A 15 -9.33 -9.57 17.95
N ILE A 16 -8.48 -9.13 17.02
CA ILE A 16 -7.95 -10.02 15.98
C ILE A 16 -6.60 -10.59 16.38
N TYR A 17 -5.67 -9.73 16.81
CA TYR A 17 -4.32 -10.17 17.18
C TYR A 17 -4.30 -11.28 18.25
N PRO A 18 -5.09 -11.23 19.35
CA PRO A 18 -5.11 -12.32 20.33
C PRO A 18 -5.50 -13.69 19.76
N GLU A 19 -6.31 -13.73 18.71
CA GLU A 19 -6.76 -14.98 18.08
C GLU A 19 -5.71 -15.55 17.10
N ILE A 20 -4.83 -14.69 16.56
CA ILE A 20 -3.88 -15.10 15.51
C ILE A 20 -2.42 -15.18 15.98
N LYS A 21 -2.06 -14.55 17.09
CA LYS A 21 -0.66 -14.41 17.55
C LYS A 21 0.09 -15.73 17.75
N ASP A 22 -0.62 -16.82 18.04
CA ASP A 22 -0.07 -18.13 18.30
C ASP A 22 -0.10 -19.08 17.07
N ILE A 23 -0.51 -18.57 15.92
CA ILE A 23 -0.48 -19.34 14.67
C ILE A 23 0.99 -19.45 14.19
N ASP A 24 1.42 -20.68 13.92
CA ASP A 24 2.77 -20.96 13.41
C ASP A 24 2.94 -20.54 11.94
N THR A 25 3.01 -19.24 11.72
CA THR A 25 3.28 -18.61 10.42
C THR A 25 3.84 -17.19 10.59
N ILE A 26 4.49 -16.69 9.57
CA ILE A 26 4.93 -15.28 9.52
C ILE A 26 3.75 -14.40 9.12
N MET A 27 3.36 -13.47 10.00
CA MET A 27 2.28 -12.53 9.75
C MET A 27 2.84 -11.17 9.35
N ILE A 28 2.36 -10.64 8.22
CA ILE A 28 2.67 -9.31 7.73
C ILE A 28 1.37 -8.51 7.69
N VAL A 29 1.29 -7.43 8.46
CA VAL A 29 0.09 -6.59 8.53
C VAL A 29 0.12 -5.54 7.43
N ASN A 30 -0.92 -5.50 6.58
CA ASN A 30 -1.07 -4.46 5.58
C ASN A 30 -1.68 -3.22 6.23
N VAL A 31 -0.91 -2.11 6.24
CA VAL A 31 -1.26 -0.85 6.91
C VAL A 31 -1.69 0.18 5.87
N SER A 32 -2.78 0.89 6.16
CA SER A 32 -3.24 2.05 5.41
C SER A 32 -3.66 3.17 6.35
N GLY A 33 -3.59 4.41 5.88
CA GLY A 33 -3.96 5.61 6.64
C GLY A 33 -4.49 6.71 5.72
N SER A 34 -5.05 7.76 6.31
CA SER A 34 -5.57 8.94 5.61
C SER A 34 -4.58 10.10 5.59
N SER A 35 -3.57 10.05 6.45
CA SER A 35 -2.48 11.01 6.54
C SER A 35 -1.18 10.29 6.92
N PRO A 36 0.00 10.89 6.73
CA PRO A 36 1.26 10.31 7.21
C PRO A 36 1.23 9.99 8.71
N GLU A 37 0.55 10.80 9.50
CA GLU A 37 0.36 10.64 10.94
C GLU A 37 -0.49 9.40 11.26
N ASP A 38 -1.57 9.17 10.51
CA ASP A 38 -2.41 7.97 10.67
C ASP A 38 -1.63 6.68 10.37
N TYR A 39 -0.80 6.69 9.30
CA TYR A 39 0.10 5.57 8.99
C TYR A 39 1.09 5.32 10.12
N ALA A 40 1.71 6.38 10.63
CA ALA A 40 2.70 6.30 11.70
C ALA A 40 2.08 5.83 13.02
N GLU A 41 0.87 6.28 13.35
CA GLU A 41 0.16 5.83 14.55
C GLU A 41 -0.23 4.36 14.45
N CYS A 42 -0.79 3.95 13.30
CA CYS A 42 -1.12 2.55 13.06
C CYS A 42 0.11 1.64 13.17
N ALA A 43 1.22 2.04 12.54
CA ALA A 43 2.46 1.29 12.59
C ALA A 43 3.05 1.21 14.02
N ALA A 44 3.00 2.30 14.78
CA ALA A 44 3.46 2.32 16.16
C ALA A 44 2.68 1.33 17.05
N ARG A 45 1.36 1.24 16.88
CA ARG A 45 0.53 0.26 17.61
C ARG A 45 0.89 -1.18 17.25
N ILE A 46 1.20 -1.44 15.99
CA ILE A 46 1.62 -2.78 15.53
C ILE A 46 3.06 -3.08 15.97
N ASN A 47 3.91 -2.08 16.13
CA ASN A 47 5.28 -2.24 16.61
C ASN A 47 5.36 -2.92 17.99
N GLU A 48 4.38 -2.62 18.85
CA GLU A 48 4.29 -3.19 20.20
C GLU A 48 3.83 -4.67 20.23
N LEU A 49 3.41 -5.24 19.07
CA LEU A 49 2.91 -6.60 19.01
C LEU A 49 4.05 -7.59 18.74
N ASP A 50 4.15 -8.63 19.59
CA ASP A 50 5.02 -9.78 19.33
C ASP A 50 4.55 -10.52 18.05
N ASN A 51 5.34 -11.42 17.50
CA ASN A 51 4.98 -12.28 16.35
C ASN A 51 4.48 -11.56 15.07
N ILE A 52 4.61 -10.23 15.00
CA ILE A 52 4.41 -9.46 13.78
C ILE A 52 5.75 -8.81 13.38
N PRO A 53 6.58 -9.52 12.59
CA PRO A 53 7.94 -9.06 12.29
C PRO A 53 7.98 -7.98 11.19
N ALA A 54 6.88 -7.77 10.46
CA ALA A 54 6.85 -6.83 9.33
C ALA A 54 5.47 -6.21 9.14
N ILE A 55 5.48 -5.02 8.52
CA ILE A 55 4.29 -4.39 7.96
C ILE A 55 4.45 -4.17 6.47
N GLU A 56 3.32 -4.13 5.74
CA GLU A 56 3.26 -3.67 4.35
C GLU A 56 2.46 -2.36 4.29
N LEU A 57 3.12 -1.24 3.98
CA LEU A 57 2.46 0.06 3.82
C LEU A 57 1.75 0.13 2.47
N ASN A 58 0.44 0.24 2.48
CA ASN A 58 -0.36 0.42 1.28
C ASN A 58 -0.56 1.92 0.98
N ILE A 59 0.46 2.57 0.44
CA ILE A 59 0.43 3.99 0.05
C ILE A 59 -0.30 4.25 -1.27
N SER A 60 -0.77 3.19 -1.93
CA SER A 60 -1.34 3.23 -3.29
C SER A 60 -2.86 3.33 -3.32
N CYS A 61 -3.53 3.46 -2.17
CA CYS A 61 -4.98 3.42 -2.12
C CYS A 61 -5.59 4.76 -2.63
N PRO A 62 -6.36 4.74 -3.74
CA PRO A 62 -6.99 5.95 -4.28
C PRO A 62 -8.16 6.46 -3.42
N ASN A 63 -8.57 5.70 -2.40
CA ASN A 63 -9.73 6.02 -1.56
C ASN A 63 -9.41 6.96 -0.40
N VAL A 64 -8.15 7.30 -0.20
CA VAL A 64 -7.72 8.22 0.85
C VAL A 64 -7.73 9.64 0.29
N ARG A 65 -8.77 10.40 0.62
CA ARG A 65 -8.98 11.76 0.18
C ARG A 65 -8.54 12.78 1.25
N GLN A 66 -7.27 13.17 1.22
CA GLN A 66 -6.93 14.56 1.57
C GLN A 66 -6.19 15.15 0.37
N GLY A 67 -6.73 16.19 -0.21
CA GLY A 67 -6.12 16.91 -1.34
C GLY A 67 -6.16 16.20 -2.71
N GLY A 68 -6.90 15.10 -2.88
CA GLY A 68 -7.21 14.52 -4.21
C GLY A 68 -6.16 13.61 -4.83
N MET A 69 -4.99 13.40 -4.21
CA MET A 69 -3.96 12.48 -4.71
C MET A 69 -3.59 11.42 -3.70
N ALA A 70 -3.44 10.18 -4.16
CA ALA A 70 -2.86 9.10 -3.35
C ALA A 70 -1.38 9.40 -3.05
N PHE A 71 -0.93 9.13 -1.83
CA PHE A 71 0.47 9.41 -1.41
C PHE A 71 1.50 8.71 -2.31
N GLY A 72 1.19 7.54 -2.83
CA GLY A 72 2.09 6.73 -3.65
C GLY A 72 2.21 7.15 -5.13
N VAL A 73 1.66 8.30 -5.55
CA VAL A 73 1.76 8.76 -6.95
C VAL A 73 2.82 9.84 -7.17
N THR A 74 3.44 10.35 -6.09
CA THR A 74 4.57 11.29 -6.16
C THR A 74 5.69 10.83 -5.22
N CYS A 75 6.94 11.12 -5.60
CA CYS A 75 8.10 10.81 -4.74
C CYS A 75 7.97 11.48 -3.36
N ALA A 76 7.60 12.76 -3.32
CA ALA A 76 7.45 13.49 -2.06
C ALA A 76 6.33 12.92 -1.16
N GLY A 77 5.19 12.53 -1.74
CA GLY A 77 4.10 11.92 -0.99
C GLY A 77 4.48 10.57 -0.41
N ALA A 78 5.12 9.71 -1.21
CA ALA A 78 5.60 8.40 -0.77
C ALA A 78 6.68 8.53 0.32
N ALA A 79 7.68 9.38 0.10
CA ALA A 79 8.75 9.66 1.05
C ALA A 79 8.21 10.17 2.40
N ASN A 80 7.28 11.10 2.39
CA ASN A 80 6.71 11.67 3.62
C ASN A 80 6.02 10.59 4.49
N VAL A 81 5.26 9.68 3.89
CA VAL A 81 4.62 8.57 4.63
C VAL A 81 5.68 7.64 5.21
N VAL A 82 6.64 7.19 4.40
CA VAL A 82 7.69 6.27 4.84
C VAL A 82 8.51 6.88 5.98
N LYS A 83 8.93 8.13 5.85
CA LYS A 83 9.64 8.87 6.89
C LYS A 83 8.85 8.96 8.20
N ALA A 84 7.56 9.30 8.13
CA ALA A 84 6.71 9.40 9.31
C ALA A 84 6.56 8.03 10.01
N VAL A 85 6.38 6.96 9.24
CA VAL A 85 6.28 5.60 9.77
C VAL A 85 7.61 5.14 10.36
N ARG A 86 8.73 5.31 9.66
CA ARG A 86 10.05 4.88 10.13
C ARG A 86 10.46 5.54 11.45
N ALA A 87 10.01 6.76 11.71
CA ALA A 87 10.25 7.43 12.99
C ALA A 87 9.59 6.74 14.20
N ARG A 88 8.63 5.84 13.98
CA ARG A 88 7.84 5.19 15.04
C ARG A 88 7.75 3.66 14.89
N TYR A 89 8.42 3.09 13.88
CA TYR A 89 8.40 1.65 13.58
C TYR A 89 9.81 1.16 13.26
N ASP A 90 10.33 0.21 14.02
CA ASP A 90 11.71 -0.27 13.95
C ASP A 90 11.88 -1.65 13.31
N LYS A 91 10.77 -2.37 13.04
CA LYS A 91 10.78 -3.67 12.38
C LYS A 91 10.77 -3.53 10.85
N THR A 92 10.69 -4.65 10.14
CA THR A 92 10.71 -4.68 8.67
C THR A 92 9.50 -3.94 8.06
N MET A 93 9.79 -2.97 7.20
CA MET A 93 8.79 -2.15 6.51
C MET A 93 8.85 -2.39 5.00
N ILE A 94 7.81 -3.02 4.47
CA ILE A 94 7.59 -3.22 3.04
C ILE A 94 6.70 -2.09 2.54
N VAL A 95 7.04 -1.47 1.40
CA VAL A 95 6.22 -0.40 0.82
C VAL A 95 5.58 -0.89 -0.48
N LYS A 96 4.24 -0.93 -0.52
CA LYS A 96 3.48 -1.36 -1.71
C LYS A 96 3.24 -0.22 -2.66
N LEU A 97 3.87 -0.31 -3.84
CA LEU A 97 3.89 0.74 -4.84
C LEU A 97 2.70 0.69 -5.81
N SER A 98 2.28 1.89 -6.27
CA SER A 98 1.24 2.04 -7.28
C SER A 98 1.79 1.88 -8.70
N PRO A 99 1.06 1.18 -9.60
CA PRO A 99 1.43 1.14 -11.02
C PRO A 99 1.00 2.40 -11.79
N ASN A 100 0.18 3.27 -11.18
CA ASN A 100 -0.43 4.43 -11.85
C ASN A 100 0.48 5.67 -11.73
N VAL A 101 1.73 5.50 -12.11
CA VAL A 101 2.81 6.50 -12.06
C VAL A 101 3.60 6.50 -13.36
N THR A 102 4.28 7.58 -13.67
CA THR A 102 5.12 7.70 -14.87
C THR A 102 6.40 6.87 -14.74
N ASP A 103 7.09 6.99 -13.60
CA ASP A 103 8.30 6.21 -13.30
C ASP A 103 8.21 5.62 -11.88
N ILE A 104 7.98 4.31 -11.83
CA ILE A 104 7.89 3.58 -10.57
C ILE A 104 9.25 3.42 -9.87
N ALA A 105 10.34 3.47 -10.63
CA ALA A 105 11.69 3.36 -10.08
C ALA A 105 12.09 4.62 -9.29
N GLU A 106 11.61 5.80 -9.69
CA GLU A 106 11.81 7.03 -8.90
C GLU A 106 11.09 6.95 -7.56
N ILE A 107 9.86 6.46 -7.54
CA ILE A 107 9.11 6.24 -6.30
C ILE A 107 9.83 5.23 -5.40
N ALA A 108 10.32 4.12 -5.98
CA ALA A 108 11.06 3.10 -5.24
C ALA A 108 12.33 3.67 -4.57
N ARG A 109 13.13 4.46 -5.30
CA ARG A 109 14.30 5.15 -4.72
C ARG A 109 13.91 6.12 -3.60
N ALA A 110 12.80 6.84 -3.77
CA ALA A 110 12.36 7.80 -2.77
C ALA A 110 11.95 7.11 -1.45
N VAL A 111 11.28 5.95 -1.52
CA VAL A 111 10.90 5.20 -0.30
C VAL A 111 12.10 4.49 0.33
N GLU A 112 13.04 3.96 -0.47
CA GLU A 112 14.31 3.40 0.01
C GLU A 112 15.11 4.44 0.80
N ALA A 113 15.24 5.66 0.27
CA ALA A 113 15.97 6.75 0.91
C ALA A 113 15.40 7.15 2.28
N GLU A 114 14.12 6.94 2.52
CA GLU A 114 13.45 7.21 3.81
C GLU A 114 13.36 5.98 4.71
N GLY A 115 14.00 4.88 4.35
CA GLY A 115 14.17 3.72 5.22
C GLY A 115 13.18 2.58 5.01
N ALA A 116 12.61 2.42 3.82
CA ALA A 116 11.95 1.18 3.46
C ALA A 116 12.96 0.02 3.38
N ASP A 117 12.62 -1.14 3.92
CA ASP A 117 13.47 -2.34 3.89
C ASP A 117 13.18 -3.21 2.65
N SER A 118 12.02 -3.03 2.05
CA SER A 118 11.60 -3.75 0.83
C SER A 118 10.49 -3.01 0.12
N VAL A 119 10.26 -3.34 -1.14
CA VAL A 119 9.11 -2.86 -1.91
C VAL A 119 8.32 -4.02 -2.48
N SER A 120 6.99 -3.90 -2.48
CA SER A 120 6.09 -4.82 -3.15
C SER A 120 5.39 -4.13 -4.33
N LEU A 121 5.17 -4.87 -5.40
CA LEU A 121 4.57 -4.38 -6.65
C LEU A 121 3.59 -5.45 -7.18
N ILE A 122 2.47 -5.04 -7.70
CA ILE A 122 1.90 -3.72 -7.88
C ILE A 122 0.49 -3.70 -7.29
N ASN A 123 -0.03 -2.50 -7.00
CA ASN A 123 -1.46 -2.34 -6.78
C ASN A 123 -2.20 -2.43 -8.14
N THR A 124 -3.52 -2.23 -8.17
CA THR A 124 -4.34 -2.32 -9.39
C THR A 124 -4.06 -1.16 -10.36
N LEU A 125 -4.14 -1.47 -11.67
CA LEU A 125 -4.18 -0.43 -12.70
C LEU A 125 -5.55 0.25 -12.72
N MET A 126 -5.58 1.55 -12.94
CA MET A 126 -6.85 2.25 -13.13
C MET A 126 -7.48 1.84 -14.45
N GLY A 127 -8.73 1.39 -14.39
CA GLY A 127 -9.51 0.94 -15.53
C GLY A 127 -10.94 1.45 -15.52
N MET A 128 -11.65 1.21 -16.61
CA MET A 128 -13.06 1.55 -16.80
C MET A 128 -13.74 0.48 -17.64
N ALA A 129 -15.01 0.19 -17.35
CA ALA A 129 -15.87 -0.62 -18.19
C ALA A 129 -17.18 0.12 -18.48
N ILE A 130 -17.66 0.04 -19.71
CA ILE A 130 -18.85 0.74 -20.19
C ILE A 130 -19.90 -0.28 -20.62
N ASP A 131 -21.12 -0.13 -20.13
CA ASP A 131 -22.32 -0.77 -20.66
C ASP A 131 -22.72 -0.04 -21.95
N ILE A 132 -22.50 -0.67 -23.09
CA ILE A 132 -22.72 -0.06 -24.41
C ILE A 132 -24.21 0.13 -24.71
N GLU A 133 -25.07 -0.71 -24.16
CA GLU A 133 -26.52 -0.60 -24.35
C GLU A 133 -27.10 0.54 -23.53
N LYS A 134 -26.70 0.63 -22.26
CA LYS A 134 -27.12 1.70 -21.35
C LYS A 134 -26.31 2.99 -21.49
N ARG A 135 -25.23 2.97 -22.27
CA ARG A 135 -24.31 4.09 -22.52
C ARG A 135 -23.83 4.78 -21.24
N LYS A 136 -23.44 3.96 -20.24
CA LYS A 136 -22.95 4.44 -18.94
C LYS A 136 -21.89 3.51 -18.38
N PRO A 137 -21.05 3.99 -17.45
CA PRO A 137 -20.11 3.15 -16.74
C PRO A 137 -20.80 2.00 -16.01
N LEU A 138 -20.16 0.81 -16.00
CA LEU A 138 -20.63 -0.33 -15.19
C LEU A 138 -20.45 -0.08 -13.70
N LEU A 139 -19.39 0.63 -13.31
CA LEU A 139 -19.12 0.99 -11.92
C LEU A 139 -19.78 2.31 -11.57
N SER A 140 -20.43 2.38 -10.41
CA SER A 140 -21.07 3.61 -9.90
C SER A 140 -20.09 4.78 -9.71
N ILE A 141 -18.81 4.48 -9.49
CA ILE A 141 -17.71 5.45 -9.34
C ILE A 141 -16.95 5.68 -10.65
N ASN A 142 -17.48 5.25 -11.78
CA ASN A 142 -16.98 5.33 -13.16
C ASN A 142 -15.72 4.48 -13.41
N THR A 143 -14.66 4.65 -12.65
CA THR A 143 -13.39 3.93 -12.78
C THR A 143 -13.16 2.99 -11.61
N GLY A 144 -12.27 2.02 -11.77
CA GLY A 144 -11.92 1.07 -10.73
C GLY A 144 -10.59 0.38 -11.00
N GLY A 145 -10.12 -0.39 -10.02
CA GLY A 145 -8.87 -1.12 -10.15
C GLY A 145 -9.02 -2.36 -11.03
N LEU A 146 -8.22 -2.44 -12.08
CA LEU A 146 -8.04 -3.63 -12.90
C LEU A 146 -6.99 -4.53 -12.26
N SER A 147 -7.33 -5.80 -12.06
CA SER A 147 -6.45 -6.86 -11.52
C SER A 147 -6.63 -8.16 -12.30
N GLY A 148 -5.92 -9.22 -11.86
CA GLY A 148 -5.99 -10.55 -12.45
C GLY A 148 -4.95 -10.80 -13.55
N PRO A 149 -5.05 -11.89 -14.32
CA PRO A 149 -4.00 -12.33 -15.26
C PRO A 149 -3.60 -11.30 -16.30
N ALA A 150 -4.53 -10.41 -16.71
CA ALA A 150 -4.29 -9.38 -17.72
C ALA A 150 -3.20 -8.37 -17.31
N VAL A 151 -3.01 -8.11 -16.01
CA VAL A 151 -2.01 -7.14 -15.53
C VAL A 151 -0.64 -7.76 -15.27
N LYS A 152 -0.51 -9.09 -15.33
CA LYS A 152 0.75 -9.81 -15.06
C LYS A 152 1.96 -9.28 -15.85
N PRO A 153 1.91 -9.08 -17.19
CA PRO A 153 3.05 -8.57 -17.95
C PRO A 153 3.44 -7.13 -17.56
N VAL A 154 2.47 -6.31 -17.14
CA VAL A 154 2.73 -4.95 -16.64
C VAL A 154 3.42 -5.02 -15.28
N ALA A 155 2.92 -5.84 -14.37
CA ALA A 155 3.53 -6.06 -13.06
C ALA A 155 4.97 -6.54 -13.17
N LEU A 156 5.21 -7.57 -14.00
CA LEU A 156 6.55 -8.12 -14.21
C LEU A 156 7.54 -7.07 -14.77
N ARG A 157 7.10 -6.26 -15.74
CA ARG A 157 7.91 -5.15 -16.26
C ARG A 157 8.27 -4.16 -15.16
N MET A 158 7.31 -3.78 -14.31
CA MET A 158 7.54 -2.82 -13.22
C MET A 158 8.49 -3.37 -12.16
N VAL A 159 8.36 -4.64 -11.78
CA VAL A 159 9.32 -5.32 -10.90
C VAL A 159 10.73 -5.27 -11.51
N TRP A 160 10.87 -5.60 -12.78
CA TRP A 160 12.16 -5.53 -13.47
C TRP A 160 12.76 -4.12 -13.51
N GLN A 161 11.91 -3.08 -13.67
CA GLN A 161 12.36 -1.69 -13.65
C GLN A 161 12.88 -1.26 -12.27
N VAL A 162 12.25 -1.75 -11.20
CA VAL A 162 12.61 -1.40 -9.82
C VAL A 162 13.83 -2.19 -9.34
N ALA A 163 13.96 -3.46 -9.72
CA ALA A 163 15.02 -4.35 -9.23
C ALA A 163 16.47 -3.89 -9.51
N LYS A 164 16.68 -2.96 -10.46
CA LYS A 164 18.03 -2.44 -10.77
C LYS A 164 18.42 -1.19 -9.99
N PRO A 165 17.52 -0.19 -9.83
CA PRO A 165 17.87 1.09 -9.22
C PRO A 165 17.77 1.14 -7.70
N VAL A 166 17.27 0.09 -7.04
CA VAL A 166 17.20 -0.01 -5.57
C VAL A 166 17.99 -1.21 -5.06
N ASN A 167 18.40 -1.16 -3.79
CA ASN A 167 19.17 -2.22 -3.13
C ASN A 167 18.34 -3.04 -2.13
N ILE A 168 17.05 -2.80 -2.08
CA ILE A 168 16.05 -3.40 -1.17
C ILE A 168 15.06 -4.30 -1.90
#